data_eb19653de14944fe9b5975a2144509ba
#
_entry.id   eb19653de14944fe9b5975a2144509ba
#
_cell.length_a   1.000
_cell.length_b   1.000
_cell.length_c   1.000
_cell.angle_alpha   90.00
_cell.angle_beta   90.00
_cell.angle_gamma   90.00
#
_symmetry.space_group_name_H-M   'P 1'
#
loop_
_entity.id
_entity.type
_entity.pdbx_description
1 polymer ?
#
loop_
_entity_poly.entity_id
_entity_poly.type
_entity_poly.pdbx_seq_one_letter_code
_entity_poly.pdbx_strand_id
1 'polypeptide(L)'
;MKVLIVDDDKLARKGLVAIMDWEKYGFEVVGDVQNGRKALEFLRNHPVDIVFTDIDMPEIDGLELMQMCGEEFPEIKFVILSVYENFSYAQTAIRMGALDYISKISFSPEECGTILERVSEKYLSLIHISE
;
A
#
# COMPACT_ATOMS: atom_id res chain seq x y z
N MET A 1 9.68 -7.38 -5.15
CA MET A 1 9.10 -6.05 -4.86
C MET A 1 9.11 -5.85 -3.34
N LYS A 2 9.73 -4.78 -2.89
CA LYS A 2 9.82 -4.46 -1.46
C LYS A 2 8.61 -3.66 -1.02
N VAL A 3 7.97 -4.08 0.06
CA VAL A 3 6.70 -3.54 0.54
C VAL A 3 6.83 -2.97 1.94
N LEU A 4 6.29 -1.77 2.13
CA LEU A 4 6.09 -1.16 3.44
C LEU A 4 4.60 -1.15 3.75
N ILE A 5 4.23 -1.58 4.95
CA ILE A 5 2.84 -1.55 5.42
C ILE A 5 2.67 -0.38 6.39
N VAL A 6 1.66 0.45 6.17
CA VAL A 6 1.35 1.60 7.04
C VAL A 6 -0.07 1.49 7.54
N ASP A 7 -0.25 1.38 8.85
CA ASP A 7 -1.56 1.30 9.49
C ASP A 7 -1.42 1.69 10.96
N ASP A 8 -2.27 2.59 11.44
CA ASP A 8 -2.23 3.06 12.82
C ASP A 8 -2.75 2.01 13.83
N ASP A 9 -3.53 1.03 13.37
CA ASP A 9 -3.98 -0.09 14.19
C ASP A 9 -2.96 -1.22 14.16
N LYS A 10 -2.30 -1.45 15.29
CA LYS A 10 -1.26 -2.47 15.40
C LYS A 10 -1.77 -3.88 15.08
N LEU A 11 -2.96 -4.24 15.55
CA LEU A 11 -3.52 -5.57 15.30
C LEU A 11 -3.84 -5.76 13.81
N ALA A 12 -4.44 -4.75 13.18
CA ALA A 12 -4.73 -4.79 11.75
C ALA A 12 -3.44 -4.88 10.94
N ARG A 13 -2.42 -4.11 11.30
CA ARG A 13 -1.12 -4.10 10.62
C ARG A 13 -0.43 -5.46 10.71
N LYS A 14 -0.31 -6.00 11.92
CA LYS A 14 0.32 -7.31 12.14
C LYS A 14 -0.49 -8.43 11.50
N GLY A 15 -1.81 -8.33 11.53
CA GLY A 15 -2.68 -9.29 10.86
C GLY A 15 -2.49 -9.31 9.36
N LEU A 16 -2.35 -8.15 8.73
CA LEU A 16 -2.13 -8.04 7.30
C LEU A 16 -0.79 -8.67 6.89
N VAL A 17 0.27 -8.40 7.65
CA VAL A 17 1.58 -9.01 7.41
C VAL A 17 1.51 -10.53 7.51
N ALA A 18 0.74 -11.06 8.46
CA ALA A 18 0.66 -12.49 8.73
C ALA A 18 -0.24 -13.25 7.77
N ILE A 19 -1.37 -12.66 7.36
CA ILE A 19 -2.40 -13.37 6.60
C ILE A 19 -2.09 -13.50 5.10
N MET A 20 -1.38 -12.55 4.54
CA MET A 20 -1.07 -12.56 3.12
C MET A 20 0.19 -13.37 2.82
N ASP A 21 0.13 -14.16 1.74
CA ASP A 21 1.27 -14.94 1.27
C ASP A 21 2.13 -14.07 0.33
N TRP A 22 2.80 -13.11 0.91
CA TRP A 22 3.57 -12.10 0.18
C TRP A 22 4.61 -12.70 -0.75
N GLU A 23 5.39 -13.66 -0.25
CA GLU A 23 6.49 -14.26 -1.01
C GLU A 23 6.00 -15.00 -2.26
N LYS A 24 4.86 -15.65 -2.17
CA LYS A 24 4.28 -16.40 -3.29
C LYS A 24 4.06 -15.51 -4.52
N TYR A 25 3.76 -14.23 -4.30
CA TYR A 25 3.46 -13.28 -5.37
C TYR A 25 4.61 -12.31 -5.65
N GLY A 26 5.79 -12.60 -5.11
CA GLY A 26 6.98 -11.82 -5.39
C GLY A 26 7.19 -10.60 -4.52
N PHE A 27 6.51 -10.52 -3.38
CA PHE A 27 6.63 -9.41 -2.44
C PHE A 27 7.48 -9.77 -1.24
N GLU A 28 8.25 -8.79 -0.77
CA GLU A 28 9.02 -8.88 0.48
C GLU A 28 8.62 -7.73 1.37
N VAL A 29 7.99 -8.01 2.51
CA VAL A 29 7.63 -6.98 3.49
C VAL A 29 8.87 -6.58 4.25
N VAL A 30 9.38 -5.38 3.97
CA VAL A 30 10.63 -4.88 4.58
C VAL A 30 10.39 -4.09 5.86
N GLY A 31 9.14 -3.73 6.14
CA GLY A 31 8.78 -3.05 7.36
C GLY A 31 7.30 -2.80 7.47
N ASP A 32 6.87 -2.49 8.69
CA ASP A 32 5.52 -2.02 8.97
C ASP A 32 5.61 -0.90 10.00
N VAL A 33 4.87 0.18 9.77
CA VAL A 33 4.91 1.38 10.60
C VAL A 33 3.50 1.87 10.93
N GLN A 34 3.40 2.68 11.98
CA GLN A 34 2.11 3.03 12.57
C GLN A 34 1.51 4.35 12.11
N ASN A 35 2.25 5.16 11.37
CA ASN A 35 1.75 6.47 10.91
C ASN A 35 2.53 6.98 9.70
N GLY A 36 2.02 8.06 9.09
CA GLY A 36 2.63 8.65 7.91
C GLY A 36 4.01 9.24 8.15
N ARG A 37 4.25 9.82 9.34
CA ARG A 37 5.56 10.38 9.67
C ARG A 37 6.62 9.27 9.71
N LYS A 38 6.33 8.16 10.35
CA LYS A 38 7.24 7.01 10.40
C LYS A 38 7.42 6.38 9.03
N ALA A 39 6.37 6.40 8.20
CA ALA A 39 6.48 5.94 6.83
C ALA A 39 7.48 6.78 6.04
N LEU A 40 7.39 8.11 6.10
CA LEU A 40 8.32 9.00 5.42
C LEU A 40 9.75 8.79 5.90
N GLU A 41 9.96 8.65 7.21
CA GLU A 41 11.26 8.37 7.78
C GLU A 41 11.82 7.04 7.26
N PHE A 42 11.00 5.99 7.22
CA PHE A 42 11.40 4.69 6.70
C PHE A 42 11.81 4.77 5.23
N LEU A 43 11.01 5.46 4.42
CA LEU A 43 11.27 5.60 2.98
C LEU A 43 12.55 6.38 2.67
N ARG A 44 12.96 7.29 3.55
CA ARG A 44 14.22 8.03 3.39
C ARG A 44 15.45 7.17 3.69
N ASN A 45 15.27 6.11 4.46
CA ASN A 45 16.38 5.29 4.95
C ASN A 45 16.43 3.88 4.37
N HIS A 46 15.39 3.45 3.65
CA HIS A 46 15.29 2.09 3.11
C HIS A 46 14.64 2.09 1.74
N PRO A 47 15.11 1.25 0.82
CA PRO A 47 14.47 1.12 -0.49
C PRO A 47 13.12 0.39 -0.36
N VAL A 48 12.09 0.97 -0.97
CA VAL A 48 10.74 0.41 -1.00
C VAL A 48 10.16 0.63 -2.39
N ASP A 49 9.47 -0.36 -2.90
CA ASP A 49 8.83 -0.29 -4.23
C ASP A 49 7.35 0.08 -4.13
N ILE A 50 6.65 -0.51 -3.16
CA ILE A 50 5.20 -0.34 -2.99
C ILE A 50 4.88 -0.09 -1.53
N VAL A 51 4.02 0.88 -1.26
CA VAL A 51 3.48 1.16 0.08
C VAL A 51 2.02 0.75 0.12
N PHE A 52 1.67 -0.14 1.04
CA PHE A 52 0.29 -0.48 1.36
C PHE A 52 -0.10 0.34 2.59
N THR A 53 -0.95 1.32 2.42
CA THR A 53 -1.31 2.22 3.52
C THR A 53 -2.81 2.26 3.77
N ASP A 54 -3.17 2.32 5.06
CA ASP A 54 -4.53 2.66 5.46
C ASP A 54 -4.82 4.09 5.01
N ILE A 55 -6.08 4.36 4.66
CA ILE A 55 -6.50 5.70 4.27
C ILE A 55 -6.73 6.59 5.47
N ASP A 56 -7.33 6.06 6.54
CA ASP A 56 -7.76 6.82 7.71
C ASP A 56 -6.77 6.70 8.85
N MET A 57 -5.90 7.70 8.98
CA MET A 57 -4.87 7.75 10.01
C MET A 57 -4.79 9.17 10.59
N PRO A 58 -4.45 9.31 11.90
CA PRO A 58 -4.26 10.63 12.50
C PRO A 58 -3.12 11.41 11.85
N GLU A 59 -3.22 12.72 11.84
CA GLU A 59 -2.25 13.70 11.35
C GLU A 59 -2.05 13.65 9.84
N ILE A 60 -1.49 12.55 9.32
CA ILE A 60 -1.26 12.36 7.88
C ILE A 60 -2.06 11.14 7.47
N ASP A 61 -3.11 11.31 6.68
CA ASP A 61 -3.88 10.19 6.16
C ASP A 61 -3.19 9.55 4.94
N GLY A 62 -3.77 8.45 4.45
CA GLY A 62 -3.16 7.72 3.34
C GLY A 62 -3.06 8.51 2.04
N LEU A 63 -4.04 9.35 1.75
CA LEU A 63 -4.02 10.20 0.55
C LEU A 63 -2.97 11.30 0.66
N GLU A 64 -2.87 11.92 1.83
CA GLU A 64 -1.84 12.93 2.10
C GLU A 64 -0.44 12.33 2.02
N LEU A 65 -0.26 11.14 2.57
CA LEU A 65 1.01 10.41 2.50
C LEU A 65 1.41 10.15 1.04
N MET A 66 0.47 9.70 0.23
CA MET A 66 0.69 9.45 -1.19
C MET A 66 1.09 10.72 -1.92
N GLN A 67 0.41 11.84 -1.62
CA GLN A 67 0.73 13.14 -2.22
C GLN A 67 2.13 13.60 -1.84
N MET A 68 2.50 13.52 -0.58
CA MET A 68 3.83 13.90 -0.09
C MET A 68 4.93 13.04 -0.73
N CYS A 69 4.69 11.74 -0.84
CA CYS A 69 5.64 10.82 -1.48
C CYS A 69 5.75 11.05 -2.98
N GLY A 70 4.70 11.52 -3.63
CA GLY A 70 4.72 11.83 -5.05
C GLY A 70 5.77 12.85 -5.43
N GLU A 71 6.07 13.77 -4.53
CA GLU A 71 7.11 14.79 -4.73
C GLU A 71 8.51 14.27 -4.40
N GLU A 72 8.66 13.57 -3.27
CA GLU A 72 9.95 13.12 -2.76
C GLU A 72 10.38 11.76 -3.31
N PHE A 73 9.42 10.86 -3.56
CA PHE A 73 9.68 9.49 -4.00
C PHE A 73 8.77 9.13 -5.19
N PRO A 74 8.97 9.73 -6.37
CA PRO A 74 8.03 9.55 -7.50
C PRO A 74 7.95 8.13 -8.05
N GLU A 75 8.93 7.28 -7.76
CA GLU A 75 8.95 5.89 -8.25
C GLU A 75 8.17 4.94 -7.36
N ILE A 76 7.90 5.33 -6.11
CA ILE A 76 7.16 4.47 -5.18
C ILE A 76 5.68 4.46 -5.55
N LYS A 77 5.10 3.26 -5.62
CA LYS A 77 3.69 3.08 -5.91
C LYS A 77 2.91 2.82 -4.64
N PHE A 78 1.62 3.14 -4.65
CA PHE A 78 0.75 3.05 -3.47
C PHE A 78 -0.42 2.14 -3.73
N VAL A 79 -0.77 1.34 -2.72
CA VAL A 79 -2.03 0.60 -2.62
C VAL A 79 -2.74 1.12 -1.38
N ILE A 80 -3.96 1.59 -1.55
CA ILE A 80 -4.76 2.14 -0.46
C ILE A 80 -5.66 1.06 0.12
N LEU A 81 -5.63 0.93 1.45
CA LEU A 81 -6.46 -0.01 2.19
C LEU A 81 -7.50 0.77 3.00
N SER A 82 -8.74 0.33 3.01
CA SER A 82 -9.78 1.01 3.76
C SER A 82 -10.85 0.05 4.27
N VAL A 83 -11.37 0.30 5.47
CA VAL A 83 -12.56 -0.40 5.98
C VAL A 83 -13.84 0.16 5.36
N TYR A 84 -13.75 1.32 4.71
CA TYR A 84 -14.90 1.99 4.11
C TYR A 84 -14.96 1.72 2.61
N GLU A 85 -16.12 1.30 2.14
CA GLU A 85 -16.40 1.24 0.72
C GLU A 85 -16.84 2.63 0.24
N ASN A 86 -15.91 3.57 0.22
CA ASN A 86 -16.19 4.93 -0.20
C ASN A 86 -15.68 5.16 -1.62
N PHE A 87 -16.62 5.23 -2.55
CA PHE A 87 -16.32 5.42 -3.96
C PHE A 87 -15.54 6.72 -4.22
N SER A 88 -15.84 7.77 -3.46
CA SER A 88 -15.16 9.06 -3.58
C SER A 88 -13.68 8.97 -3.24
N TYR A 89 -13.34 8.28 -2.15
CA TYR A 89 -11.94 8.05 -1.79
C TYR A 89 -11.22 7.16 -2.80
N ALA A 90 -11.89 6.12 -3.28
CA ALA A 90 -11.33 5.23 -4.30
C ALA A 90 -11.01 6.00 -5.59
N GLN A 91 -11.94 6.83 -6.05
CA GLN A 91 -11.71 7.68 -7.24
C GLN A 91 -10.54 8.62 -7.04
N THR A 92 -10.47 9.28 -5.88
CA THR A 92 -9.39 10.21 -5.58
C THR A 92 -8.04 9.50 -5.57
N ALA A 93 -7.96 8.35 -4.90
CA ALA A 93 -6.73 7.57 -4.83
C ALA A 93 -6.23 7.14 -6.22
N ILE A 94 -7.12 6.61 -7.04
CA ILE A 94 -6.77 6.18 -8.41
C ILE A 94 -6.35 7.38 -9.26
N ARG A 95 -7.05 8.50 -9.14
CA ARG A 95 -6.72 9.73 -9.86
C ARG A 95 -5.35 10.27 -9.47
N MET A 96 -4.95 10.10 -8.21
CA MET A 96 -3.64 10.47 -7.72
C MET A 96 -2.53 9.48 -8.08
N GLY A 97 -2.88 8.36 -8.72
CA GLY A 97 -1.91 7.38 -9.20
C GLY A 97 -1.74 6.13 -8.34
N ALA A 98 -2.65 5.86 -7.42
CA ALA A 98 -2.61 4.61 -6.66
C ALA A 98 -2.76 3.41 -7.60
N LEU A 99 -2.01 2.35 -7.33
CA LEU A 99 -2.12 1.10 -8.09
C LEU A 99 -3.46 0.44 -7.88
N ASP A 100 -3.96 0.48 -6.65
CA ASP A 100 -5.21 -0.18 -6.30
C ASP A 100 -5.81 0.43 -5.03
N TYR A 101 -7.11 0.18 -4.85
CA TYR A 101 -7.84 0.56 -3.65
C TYR A 101 -8.58 -0.70 -3.16
N ILE A 102 -8.26 -1.14 -1.95
CA ILE A 102 -8.68 -2.44 -1.44
C ILE A 102 -9.49 -2.28 -0.16
N SER A 103 -10.64 -2.97 -0.08
CA SER A 103 -11.43 -3.00 1.15
C SER A 103 -10.83 -4.01 2.13
N LYS A 104 -10.58 -3.56 3.35
CA LYS A 104 -10.08 -4.42 4.44
C LYS A 104 -11.12 -5.45 4.92
N ILE A 105 -12.37 -5.29 4.52
CA ILE A 105 -13.45 -6.19 4.95
C ILE A 105 -13.38 -7.55 4.24
N SER A 106 -12.73 -7.59 3.09
CA SER A 106 -12.76 -8.73 2.15
C SER A 106 -11.48 -9.57 2.18
N PHE A 107 -10.94 -9.88 3.37
CA PHE A 107 -9.70 -10.67 3.44
C PHE A 107 -9.95 -12.13 3.80
N SER A 108 -10.61 -12.88 2.91
CA SER A 108 -10.52 -14.34 2.94
C SER A 108 -9.17 -14.77 2.34
N PRO A 109 -8.65 -15.94 2.65
CA PRO A 109 -7.39 -16.42 2.05
C PRO A 109 -7.39 -16.40 0.52
N GLU A 110 -8.54 -16.71 -0.09
CA GLU A 110 -8.69 -16.69 -1.55
C GLU A 110 -8.61 -15.28 -2.11
N GLU A 111 -9.25 -14.33 -1.46
CA GLU A 111 -9.25 -12.93 -1.86
C GLU A 111 -7.88 -12.30 -1.69
N CYS A 112 -7.14 -12.67 -0.64
CA CYS A 112 -5.78 -12.20 -0.43
C CYS A 112 -4.88 -12.55 -1.61
N GLY A 113 -4.95 -13.78 -2.10
CA GLY A 113 -4.19 -14.21 -3.26
C GLY A 113 -4.54 -13.43 -4.52
N THR A 114 -5.83 -13.25 -4.77
CA THR A 114 -6.33 -12.48 -5.91
C THR A 114 -5.83 -11.03 -5.87
N ILE A 115 -5.86 -10.41 -4.68
CA ILE A 115 -5.40 -9.03 -4.47
C ILE A 115 -3.92 -8.91 -4.79
N LEU A 116 -3.08 -9.78 -4.22
CA LEU A 116 -1.63 -9.72 -4.43
C LEU A 116 -1.24 -10.00 -5.87
N GLU A 117 -1.90 -10.95 -6.52
CA GLU A 117 -1.69 -11.22 -7.94
C GLU A 117 -2.01 -10.00 -8.79
N ARG A 118 -3.15 -9.36 -8.54
CA ARG A 118 -3.58 -8.16 -9.27
C ARG A 118 -2.59 -7.00 -9.07
N VAL A 119 -2.16 -6.76 -7.83
CA VAL A 119 -1.19 -5.69 -7.53
C VAL A 119 0.14 -5.97 -8.21
N SER A 120 0.62 -7.21 -8.15
CA SER A 120 1.85 -7.62 -8.80
C SER A 120 1.81 -7.37 -10.31
N GLU A 121 0.74 -7.78 -10.96
CA GLU A 121 0.57 -7.58 -12.40
C GLU A 121 0.54 -6.10 -12.78
N LYS A 122 -0.17 -5.28 -12.02
CA LYS A 122 -0.22 -3.84 -12.26
C LYS A 122 1.15 -3.19 -12.10
N TYR A 123 1.89 -3.56 -11.07
CA TYR A 123 3.22 -3.02 -10.82
C TYR A 123 4.19 -3.40 -11.94
N LEU A 124 4.23 -4.67 -12.32
CA LEU A 124 5.12 -5.16 -13.37
C LEU A 124 4.78 -4.55 -14.73
N SER A 125 3.50 -4.33 -15.00
CA SER A 125 3.06 -3.66 -16.22
C SER A 125 3.61 -2.23 -16.32
N LEU A 126 3.62 -1.49 -15.21
CA LEU A 126 4.17 -0.12 -15.19
C LEU A 126 5.69 -0.12 -15.40
N ILE A 127 6.41 -1.06 -14.83
CA ILE A 127 7.85 -1.17 -15.02
C ILE A 127 8.19 -1.47 -16.47
N HIS A 128 7.46 -2.39 -17.11
CA HIS A 128 7.68 -2.73 -18.51
C HIS A 128 7.41 -1.57 -19.46
N ILE A 129 6.42 -0.74 -19.15
CA ILE A 129 6.12 0.44 -19.96
C ILE A 129 7.24 1.48 -19.89
N SER A 130 7.94 1.58 -18.76
CA SER A 130 9.01 2.56 -18.56
C SER A 130 10.35 2.14 -19.19
N GLU A 131 10.47 0.91 -19.64
CA GLU A 131 11.63 0.41 -20.36
C GLU A 131 11.46 0.61 -21.87
#